data_59086b8fc51dfbced762f8cced456456
#
_entry.id   59086b8fc51dfbced762f8cced456456
#
_cell.length_a   1.000
_cell.length_b   1.000
_cell.length_c   1.000
_cell.angle_alpha   90.00
_cell.angle_beta   90.00
_cell.angle_gamma   90.00
#
_symmetry.space_group_name_H-M   'P 1'
#
loop_
_entity.id
_entity.type
_entity.pdbx_description
1 polymer ?
#
loop_
_entity_poly.entity_id
_entity_poly.type
_entity_poly.pdbx_seq_one_letter_code
_entity_poly.pdbx_strand_id
1 'polypeptide(L)'
;MRKKRKLLKRLGAMLFVPVFFLAAGYSLMYVIGRPVIHFATSSLNLFLLSDVPTFETQEQSFEAVKEEDVAKDENNELASSSIAYPRGGERYGDIMVDSLDLNVPLYFGDTDEILRKGAGQYMGSVYIGETGTSLVGGHNVDGFGKLSGIQTNDIVTAKTTYANYRYQVKEMVIRHKDDPEINELISQKDKPILLLYTCYPVDSLGMTDERLFVICELVEGPLINPNK
;
A
#
# COMPACT_ATOMS: atom_id res chain seq x y z
N MET A 1 -25.13 -69.60 -3.24
CA MET A 1 -25.21 -68.17 -3.55
C MET A 1 -24.95 -67.22 -2.34
N ARG A 2 -25.46 -67.46 -1.14
CA ARG A 2 -25.27 -66.60 0.06
C ARG A 2 -23.80 -66.42 0.54
N LYS A 3 -22.95 -67.47 0.44
CA LYS A 3 -21.55 -67.39 0.87
C LYS A 3 -20.69 -66.46 -0.03
N LYS A 4 -20.89 -66.48 -1.35
CA LYS A 4 -20.18 -65.61 -2.30
C LYS A 4 -20.53 -64.11 -2.06
N ARG A 5 -21.80 -63.77 -1.76
CA ARG A 5 -22.20 -62.39 -1.43
C ARG A 5 -21.59 -61.87 -0.12
N LYS A 6 -21.45 -62.74 0.89
CA LYS A 6 -20.76 -62.36 2.16
C LYS A 6 -19.29 -62.13 1.97
N LEU A 7 -18.62 -62.95 1.13
CA LEU A 7 -17.21 -62.79 0.80
C LEU A 7 -16.96 -61.47 0.02
N LEU A 8 -17.80 -61.19 -0.97
CA LEU A 8 -17.70 -59.93 -1.75
C LEU A 8 -17.89 -58.68 -0.90
N LYS A 9 -18.85 -58.72 0.06
CA LYS A 9 -19.06 -57.64 1.01
C LYS A 9 -17.87 -57.43 1.96
N ARG A 10 -17.23 -58.51 2.42
CA ARG A 10 -16.03 -58.44 3.27
C ARG A 10 -14.83 -57.93 2.52
N LEU A 11 -14.62 -58.36 1.26
CA LEU A 11 -13.58 -57.82 0.39
C LEU A 11 -13.81 -56.36 0.04
N GLY A 12 -15.03 -55.96 -0.25
CA GLY A 12 -15.39 -54.57 -0.49
C GLY A 12 -15.15 -53.65 0.73
N ALA A 13 -15.54 -54.15 1.92
CA ALA A 13 -15.29 -53.40 3.16
C ALA A 13 -13.77 -53.28 3.48
N MET A 14 -13.02 -54.36 3.20
CA MET A 14 -11.58 -54.41 3.44
C MET A 14 -10.79 -53.43 2.53
N LEU A 15 -11.32 -53.10 1.36
CA LEU A 15 -10.75 -52.12 0.43
C LEU A 15 -11.30 -50.73 0.70
N PHE A 16 -12.61 -50.62 0.97
CA PHE A 16 -13.28 -49.34 1.20
C PHE A 16 -12.81 -48.62 2.47
N VAL A 17 -12.65 -49.36 3.58
CA VAL A 17 -12.27 -48.76 4.86
C VAL A 17 -10.91 -48.03 4.80
N PRO A 18 -9.80 -48.68 4.34
CA PRO A 18 -8.53 -47.95 4.26
C PRO A 18 -8.55 -46.79 3.28
N VAL A 19 -9.23 -46.92 2.12
CA VAL A 19 -9.35 -45.84 1.14
C VAL A 19 -10.14 -44.66 1.72
N PHE A 20 -11.22 -44.95 2.43
CA PHE A 20 -12.01 -43.93 3.12
C PHE A 20 -11.20 -43.17 4.17
N PHE A 21 -10.48 -43.89 5.04
CA PHE A 21 -9.65 -43.25 6.06
C PHE A 21 -8.45 -42.49 5.46
N LEU A 22 -7.91 -42.94 4.35
CA LEU A 22 -6.85 -42.25 3.64
C LEU A 22 -7.38 -40.96 3.00
N ALA A 23 -8.52 -41.00 2.36
CA ALA A 23 -9.18 -39.82 1.78
C ALA A 23 -9.62 -38.83 2.85
N ALA A 24 -10.23 -39.30 3.95
CA ALA A 24 -10.64 -38.46 5.07
C ALA A 24 -9.43 -37.83 5.79
N GLY A 25 -8.35 -38.59 6.02
CA GLY A 25 -7.10 -38.08 6.60
C GLY A 25 -6.42 -37.08 5.72
N TYR A 26 -6.35 -37.30 4.41
CA TYR A 26 -5.82 -36.34 3.46
C TYR A 26 -6.66 -35.03 3.42
N SER A 27 -7.99 -35.16 3.39
CA SER A 27 -8.88 -34.01 3.42
C SER A 27 -8.74 -33.19 4.71
N LEU A 28 -8.65 -33.87 5.85
CA LEU A 28 -8.43 -33.23 7.15
C LEU A 28 -7.06 -32.52 7.20
N MET A 29 -6.01 -33.19 6.74
CA MET A 29 -4.66 -32.64 6.65
C MET A 29 -4.62 -31.43 5.70
N TYR A 30 -5.36 -31.45 4.59
CA TYR A 30 -5.46 -30.34 3.65
C TYR A 30 -6.17 -29.14 4.26
N VAL A 31 -7.29 -29.36 4.95
CA VAL A 31 -8.08 -28.27 5.59
C VAL A 31 -7.30 -27.62 6.74
N ILE A 32 -6.66 -28.44 7.60
CA ILE A 32 -5.88 -27.93 8.74
C ILE A 32 -4.51 -27.39 8.29
N GLY A 33 -3.90 -28.01 7.29
CA GLY A 33 -2.55 -27.64 6.81
C GLY A 33 -2.54 -26.38 5.94
N ARG A 34 -3.64 -26.04 5.28
CA ARG A 34 -3.72 -24.86 4.42
C ARG A 34 -3.33 -23.56 5.11
N PRO A 35 -3.90 -23.20 6.29
CA PRO A 35 -3.49 -21.98 6.98
C PRO A 35 -2.02 -22.02 7.45
N VAL A 36 -1.52 -23.21 7.85
CA VAL A 36 -0.12 -23.38 8.26
C VAL A 36 0.83 -23.25 7.07
N ILE A 37 0.49 -23.81 5.91
CA ILE A 37 1.28 -23.68 4.68
C ILE A 37 1.25 -22.24 4.18
N HIS A 38 0.10 -21.57 4.20
CA HIS A 38 -0.02 -20.15 3.87
C HIS A 38 0.82 -19.28 4.81
N PHE A 39 0.75 -19.53 6.11
CA PHE A 39 1.58 -18.85 7.09
C PHE A 39 3.07 -19.09 6.84
N ALA A 40 3.47 -20.34 6.63
CA ALA A 40 4.86 -20.70 6.37
C ALA A 40 5.39 -20.11 5.06
N THR A 41 4.59 -20.13 3.98
CA THR A 41 5.00 -19.54 2.69
C THR A 41 5.02 -18.02 2.75
N SER A 42 4.08 -17.38 3.45
CA SER A 42 4.10 -15.93 3.67
C SER A 42 5.29 -15.52 4.53
N SER A 43 5.57 -16.26 5.60
CA SER A 43 6.73 -16.01 6.47
C SER A 43 8.05 -16.27 5.74
N LEU A 44 8.11 -17.30 4.90
CA LEU A 44 9.30 -17.59 4.08
C LEU A 44 9.52 -16.52 3.01
N ASN A 45 8.44 -16.06 2.36
CA ASN A 45 8.51 -14.96 1.42
C ASN A 45 8.96 -13.65 2.10
N LEU A 46 8.44 -13.36 3.30
CA LEU A 46 8.92 -12.25 4.13
C LEU A 46 10.38 -12.42 4.54
N PHE A 47 10.80 -13.63 4.92
CA PHE A 47 12.19 -13.90 5.30
C PHE A 47 13.15 -13.87 4.11
N LEU A 48 12.72 -14.31 2.94
CA LEU A 48 13.48 -14.18 1.68
C LEU A 48 13.41 -12.78 1.09
N LEU A 49 12.39 -11.99 1.48
CA LEU A 49 12.24 -10.57 1.18
C LEU A 49 12.88 -9.68 2.24
N SER A 50 13.30 -10.26 3.37
CA SER A 50 13.97 -9.56 4.47
C SER A 50 15.49 -9.42 4.28
N ASP A 51 15.94 -9.07 3.11
CA ASP A 51 16.85 -7.94 3.12
C ASP A 51 15.99 -6.80 3.66
N VAL A 52 16.13 -6.51 4.96
CA VAL A 52 15.58 -5.30 5.56
C VAL A 52 15.84 -4.20 4.55
N PRO A 53 14.84 -3.54 3.96
CA PRO A 53 15.13 -2.34 3.22
C PRO A 53 15.65 -1.36 4.27
N THR A 54 16.92 -1.46 4.58
CA THR A 54 17.65 -0.28 4.97
C THR A 54 17.37 0.65 3.80
N PHE A 55 16.62 1.71 4.06
CA PHE A 55 16.61 2.87 3.20
C PHE A 55 18.03 3.40 3.20
N GLU A 56 18.97 2.58 2.70
CA GLU A 56 20.25 3.07 2.23
C GLU A 56 19.83 4.06 1.17
N THR A 57 19.99 5.29 1.54
CA THR A 57 20.05 6.43 0.66
C THR A 57 20.98 6.03 -0.49
N GLN A 58 20.48 5.22 -1.44
CA GLN A 58 21.04 5.24 -2.75
C GLN A 58 20.75 6.66 -3.22
N GLU A 59 21.76 7.48 -3.10
CA GLU A 59 21.89 8.81 -3.61
C GLU A 59 21.64 8.85 -5.13
N GLN A 60 20.40 8.57 -5.54
CA GLN A 60 19.83 9.40 -6.57
C GLN A 60 19.51 10.68 -5.81
N SER A 61 20.39 11.65 -5.95
CA SER A 61 20.29 12.95 -5.32
C SER A 61 18.93 13.56 -5.63
N PHE A 62 17.95 13.24 -4.79
CA PHE A 62 16.68 13.92 -4.82
C PHE A 62 16.94 15.30 -4.23
N GLU A 63 16.89 16.29 -5.06
CA GLU A 63 16.96 17.67 -4.68
C GLU A 63 15.52 18.21 -4.70
N ALA A 64 14.92 18.34 -3.50
CA ALA A 64 13.63 19.00 -3.38
C ALA A 64 13.77 20.43 -3.92
N VAL A 65 12.80 20.86 -4.70
CA VAL A 65 12.78 22.24 -5.19
C VAL A 65 12.78 23.19 -4.00
N LYS A 66 13.59 24.25 -4.05
CA LYS A 66 13.52 25.33 -3.06
C LYS A 66 12.25 26.15 -3.29
N GLU A 67 11.60 26.58 -2.22
CA GLU A 67 10.36 27.36 -2.32
C GLU A 67 10.50 28.64 -3.16
N GLU A 68 11.68 29.24 -3.12
CA GLU A 68 12.03 30.45 -3.89
C GLU A 68 12.15 30.21 -5.41
N ASP A 69 12.38 28.93 -5.82
CA ASP A 69 12.54 28.53 -7.23
C ASP A 69 11.23 28.05 -7.86
N VAL A 70 10.15 27.94 -7.08
CA VAL A 70 8.84 27.47 -7.57
C VAL A 70 8.16 28.59 -8.36
N ALA A 71 7.99 28.41 -9.66
CA ALA A 71 7.35 29.37 -10.58
C ALA A 71 5.83 29.42 -10.39
N LYS A 72 5.38 30.03 -9.29
CA LYS A 72 3.95 30.26 -9.00
C LYS A 72 3.46 31.54 -9.69
N ASP A 73 2.20 31.52 -10.13
CA ASP A 73 1.52 32.73 -10.55
C ASP A 73 0.90 33.50 -9.37
N GLU A 74 0.24 34.61 -9.67
CA GLU A 74 -0.45 35.48 -8.66
C GLU A 74 -1.57 34.72 -7.90
N ASN A 75 -2.10 33.65 -8.48
CA ASN A 75 -3.14 32.81 -7.88
C ASN A 75 -2.59 31.63 -7.09
N ASN A 76 -1.26 31.55 -6.87
CA ASN A 76 -0.58 30.40 -6.27
C ASN A 76 -0.79 29.11 -7.06
N GLU A 77 -0.81 29.20 -8.39
CA GLU A 77 -0.92 28.05 -9.31
C GLU A 77 0.40 27.80 -10.02
N LEU A 78 0.68 26.53 -10.27
CA LEU A 78 1.76 26.07 -11.16
C LEU A 78 1.18 25.69 -12.52
N ALA A 79 1.81 26.18 -13.58
CA ALA A 79 1.47 25.72 -14.92
C ALA A 79 1.91 24.25 -15.10
N SER A 80 0.99 23.38 -15.51
CA SER A 80 1.31 21.96 -15.78
C SER A 80 2.43 21.80 -16.80
N SER A 81 2.49 22.70 -17.80
CA SER A 81 3.54 22.72 -18.83
C SER A 81 4.94 23.03 -18.29
N SER A 82 5.06 23.59 -17.08
CA SER A 82 6.35 23.90 -16.43
C SER A 82 6.86 22.75 -15.55
N ILE A 83 6.08 21.68 -15.36
CA ILE A 83 6.40 20.58 -14.47
C ILE A 83 7.06 19.45 -15.25
N ALA A 84 8.24 19.00 -14.78
CA ALA A 84 8.81 17.74 -15.20
C ALA A 84 8.16 16.60 -14.37
N TYR A 85 7.08 16.04 -14.91
CA TYR A 85 6.40 14.93 -14.25
C TYR A 85 7.27 13.67 -14.16
N PRO A 86 7.23 12.95 -13.02
CA PRO A 86 8.02 11.73 -12.87
C PRO A 86 7.53 10.62 -13.79
N ARG A 87 8.47 9.77 -14.23
CA ARG A 87 8.19 8.54 -14.95
C ARG A 87 8.03 7.38 -13.99
N GLY A 88 7.39 6.31 -14.43
CA GLY A 88 7.23 5.10 -13.63
C GLY A 88 8.58 4.61 -13.07
N GLY A 89 8.65 4.42 -11.74
CA GLY A 89 9.83 4.01 -11.00
C GLY A 89 10.78 5.13 -10.58
N GLU A 90 10.56 6.38 -11.01
CA GLU A 90 11.40 7.51 -10.61
C GLU A 90 11.05 7.99 -9.19
N ARG A 91 12.09 8.28 -8.39
CA ARG A 91 11.95 9.02 -7.14
C ARG A 91 11.72 10.48 -7.48
N TYR A 92 10.64 11.04 -6.97
CA TYR A 92 10.30 12.42 -7.24
C TYR A 92 9.95 13.24 -5.99
N GLY A 93 10.08 12.61 -4.80
CA GLY A 93 9.75 13.29 -3.57
C GLY A 93 10.08 12.53 -2.31
N ASP A 94 9.60 13.10 -1.19
CA ASP A 94 9.59 12.51 0.13
C ASP A 94 8.24 12.78 0.80
N ILE A 95 7.73 11.80 1.55
CA ILE A 95 6.58 11.95 2.46
C ILE A 95 7.12 12.04 3.89
N MET A 96 6.78 13.12 4.58
CA MET A 96 7.27 13.40 5.93
C MET A 96 6.09 13.66 6.88
N VAL A 97 6.21 13.15 8.12
CA VAL A 97 5.29 13.45 9.22
C VAL A 97 6.15 13.67 10.46
N ASP A 98 6.39 14.92 10.82
CA ASP A 98 7.33 15.29 11.89
C ASP A 98 6.89 14.73 13.26
N SER A 99 5.58 14.70 13.54
CA SER A 99 5.03 14.15 14.79
C SER A 99 5.35 12.67 15.02
N LEU A 100 5.64 11.93 13.92
CA LEU A 100 5.93 10.50 13.94
C LEU A 100 7.42 10.20 13.66
N ASP A 101 8.26 11.21 13.47
CA ASP A 101 9.62 11.03 12.95
C ASP A 101 9.60 10.10 11.72
N LEU A 102 8.67 10.39 10.79
CA LEU A 102 8.51 9.65 9.54
C LEU A 102 9.07 10.48 8.40
N ASN A 103 9.98 9.88 7.63
CA ASN A 103 10.51 10.44 6.40
C ASN A 103 10.76 9.29 5.42
N VAL A 104 9.97 9.21 4.35
CA VAL A 104 9.98 8.10 3.41
C VAL A 104 10.12 8.61 1.99
N PRO A 105 11.10 8.11 1.21
CA PRO A 105 11.23 8.44 -0.21
C PRO A 105 9.96 8.13 -0.99
N LEU A 106 9.56 9.04 -1.88
CA LEU A 106 8.36 8.92 -2.71
C LEU A 106 8.72 8.64 -4.16
N TYR A 107 8.14 7.57 -4.69
CA TYR A 107 8.32 7.12 -6.07
C TYR A 107 7.01 7.17 -6.84
N PHE A 108 7.08 7.33 -8.16
CA PHE A 108 5.93 7.22 -9.03
C PHE A 108 5.74 5.78 -9.49
N GLY A 109 4.65 5.14 -9.08
CA GLY A 109 4.33 3.73 -9.23
C GLY A 109 4.22 3.02 -7.88
N ASP A 110 3.54 1.88 -7.87
CA ASP A 110 3.21 1.11 -6.66
C ASP A 110 3.48 -0.40 -6.81
N THR A 111 4.47 -0.75 -7.65
CA THR A 111 4.92 -2.13 -7.78
C THR A 111 5.65 -2.59 -6.50
N ASP A 112 5.70 -3.90 -6.26
CA ASP A 112 6.41 -4.46 -5.11
C ASP A 112 7.88 -4.01 -5.04
N GLU A 113 8.55 -3.84 -6.19
CA GLU A 113 9.92 -3.34 -6.25
C GLU A 113 10.04 -1.89 -5.77
N ILE A 114 9.08 -1.04 -6.13
CA ILE A 114 9.03 0.37 -5.72
C ILE A 114 8.73 0.46 -4.23
N LEU A 115 7.72 -0.27 -3.75
CA LEU A 115 7.31 -0.25 -2.35
C LEU A 115 8.41 -0.75 -1.39
N ARG A 116 9.36 -1.55 -1.87
CA ARG A 116 10.57 -1.91 -1.10
C ARG A 116 11.56 -0.76 -0.95
N LYS A 117 11.52 0.23 -1.83
CA LYS A 117 12.43 1.39 -1.82
C LYS A 117 11.84 2.57 -1.04
N GLY A 118 10.53 2.62 -0.85
CA GLY A 118 9.85 3.72 -0.19
C GLY A 118 8.34 3.68 -0.37
N ALA A 119 7.73 4.86 -0.33
CA ALA A 119 6.33 5.05 -0.65
C ALA A 119 6.13 5.12 -2.18
N GLY A 120 5.05 4.54 -2.65
CA GLY A 120 4.69 4.50 -4.05
C GLY A 120 3.38 5.24 -4.34
N GLN A 121 3.39 6.18 -5.26
CA GLN A 121 2.17 6.80 -5.75
C GLN A 121 1.54 5.92 -6.82
N TYR A 122 0.27 5.60 -6.66
CA TYR A 122 -0.51 4.87 -7.68
C TYR A 122 -0.59 5.67 -8.99
N MET A 123 -0.14 5.06 -10.10
CA MET A 123 -0.06 5.74 -11.41
C MET A 123 -1.43 6.12 -11.99
N GLY A 124 -2.52 5.52 -11.49
CA GLY A 124 -3.89 5.87 -11.88
C GLY A 124 -4.49 7.04 -11.09
N SER A 125 -3.79 7.56 -10.08
CA SER A 125 -4.19 8.74 -9.32
C SER A 125 -3.63 10.03 -9.91
N VAL A 126 -4.15 11.19 -9.48
CA VAL A 126 -3.60 12.50 -9.87
C VAL A 126 -2.27 12.76 -9.18
N TYR A 127 -1.43 13.61 -9.75
CA TYR A 127 -0.18 14.02 -9.10
C TYR A 127 -0.43 14.88 -7.86
N ILE A 128 0.51 14.84 -6.92
CA ILE A 128 0.45 15.67 -5.71
C ILE A 128 0.41 17.15 -6.11
N GLY A 129 -0.60 17.89 -5.62
CA GLY A 129 -0.87 19.28 -6.00
C GLY A 129 -1.92 19.46 -7.08
N GLU A 130 -2.34 18.40 -7.78
CA GLU A 130 -3.49 18.46 -8.68
C GLU A 130 -4.82 18.33 -7.92
N THR A 131 -5.90 18.82 -8.53
CA THR A 131 -7.25 18.62 -8.02
C THR A 131 -7.69 17.18 -8.26
N GLY A 132 -8.08 16.50 -7.20
CA GLY A 132 -8.37 15.07 -7.18
C GLY A 132 -7.65 14.38 -6.02
N THR A 133 -7.67 13.06 -5.98
CA THR A 133 -7.01 12.28 -4.93
C THR A 133 -5.69 11.70 -5.44
N SER A 134 -4.59 12.08 -4.79
CA SER A 134 -3.28 11.43 -4.95
C SER A 134 -3.22 10.26 -3.98
N LEU A 135 -3.10 9.03 -4.49
CA LEU A 135 -3.06 7.81 -3.68
C LEU A 135 -1.61 7.34 -3.51
N VAL A 136 -1.16 7.25 -2.26
CA VAL A 136 0.23 6.86 -1.93
C VAL A 136 0.23 5.72 -0.93
N GLY A 137 0.83 4.61 -1.31
CA GLY A 137 0.97 3.42 -0.49
C GLY A 137 2.38 3.20 0.03
N GLY A 138 2.49 2.47 1.13
CA GLY A 138 3.77 2.03 1.67
C GLY A 138 3.63 0.78 2.53
N HIS A 139 4.75 0.07 2.72
CA HIS A 139 4.75 -1.11 3.59
C HIS A 139 4.52 -0.75 5.07
N ASN A 140 3.84 -1.66 5.78
CA ASN A 140 3.55 -1.51 7.21
C ASN A 140 4.76 -1.80 8.11
N VAL A 141 5.73 -2.57 7.65
CA VAL A 141 6.89 -2.97 8.48
C VAL A 141 7.88 -1.81 8.63
N ASP A 142 8.14 -1.09 7.52
CA ASP A 142 9.07 0.04 7.48
C ASP A 142 8.36 1.27 6.90
N GLY A 143 8.66 2.43 7.39
CA GLY A 143 8.07 3.69 6.90
C GLY A 143 6.60 3.86 7.32
N PHE A 144 5.64 3.41 6.52
CA PHE A 144 4.20 3.69 6.74
C PHE A 144 3.55 2.95 7.91
N GLY A 145 4.20 1.98 8.54
CA GLY A 145 3.73 1.40 9.81
C GLY A 145 3.56 2.43 10.92
N LYS A 146 4.38 3.48 10.95
CA LYS A 146 4.27 4.59 11.89
C LYS A 146 2.96 5.38 11.73
N LEU A 147 2.29 5.32 10.58
CA LEU A 147 1.00 5.99 10.35
C LEU A 147 -0.10 5.52 11.32
N SER A 148 0.05 4.36 11.97
CA SER A 148 -0.87 3.93 13.03
C SER A 148 -0.93 4.87 14.24
N GLY A 149 0.09 5.71 14.42
CA GLY A 149 0.16 6.73 15.48
C GLY A 149 -0.31 8.11 15.06
N ILE A 150 -0.69 8.31 13.79
CA ILE A 150 -1.08 9.62 13.25
C ILE A 150 -2.39 10.10 13.89
N GLN A 151 -2.51 11.41 14.07
CA GLN A 151 -3.68 12.01 14.68
C GLN A 151 -4.32 13.05 13.75
N THR A 152 -5.61 13.29 13.96
CA THR A 152 -6.31 14.39 13.28
C THR A 152 -5.61 15.72 13.58
N ASN A 153 -5.44 16.53 12.55
CA ASN A 153 -4.68 17.79 12.49
C ASN A 153 -3.15 17.64 12.42
N ASP A 154 -2.59 16.44 12.44
CA ASP A 154 -1.17 16.28 12.08
C ASP A 154 -0.93 16.79 10.65
N ILE A 155 0.30 17.20 10.39
CA ILE A 155 0.71 17.68 9.06
C ILE A 155 1.55 16.60 8.38
N VAL A 156 1.09 16.24 7.18
CA VAL A 156 1.85 15.45 6.23
C VAL A 156 2.48 16.42 5.22
N THR A 157 3.79 16.42 5.14
CA THR A 157 4.54 17.20 4.16
C THR A 157 4.94 16.30 3.00
N ALA A 158 4.58 16.69 1.79
CA ALA A 158 5.05 16.08 0.55
C ALA A 158 6.03 17.05 -0.13
N LYS A 159 7.32 16.72 -0.09
CA LYS A 159 8.35 17.45 -0.84
C LYS A 159 8.52 16.78 -2.19
N THR A 160 8.34 17.54 -3.27
CA THR A 160 8.47 17.00 -4.63
C THR A 160 9.56 17.73 -5.41
N THR A 161 9.87 17.23 -6.61
CA THR A 161 10.80 17.89 -7.55
C THR A 161 10.26 19.19 -8.12
N TYR A 162 8.97 19.50 -7.94
CA TYR A 162 8.31 20.67 -8.54
C TYR A 162 7.68 21.64 -7.52
N ALA A 163 7.31 21.18 -6.31
CA ALA A 163 6.83 22.02 -5.22
C ALA A 163 6.82 21.30 -3.87
N ASN A 164 6.64 22.04 -2.79
CA ASN A 164 6.40 21.52 -1.45
C ASN A 164 4.94 21.70 -1.08
N TYR A 165 4.35 20.68 -0.49
CA TYR A 165 2.94 20.63 -0.12
C TYR A 165 2.79 20.26 1.33
N ARG A 166 1.85 20.87 2.03
CA ARG A 166 1.45 20.50 3.38
C ARG A 166 -0.02 20.12 3.38
N TYR A 167 -0.29 18.92 3.82
CA TYR A 167 -1.63 18.37 3.95
C TYR A 167 -1.96 18.19 5.41
N GLN A 168 -3.16 18.56 5.83
CA GLN A 168 -3.63 18.31 7.18
C GLN A 168 -4.46 17.03 7.23
N VAL A 169 -4.13 16.16 8.17
CA VAL A 169 -4.89 14.93 8.45
C VAL A 169 -6.30 15.29 8.92
N LYS A 170 -7.31 14.80 8.23
CA LYS A 170 -8.72 14.95 8.58
C LYS A 170 -9.25 13.73 9.29
N GLU A 171 -8.88 12.55 8.80
CA GLU A 171 -9.38 11.29 9.32
C GLU A 171 -8.36 10.18 9.10
N MET A 172 -8.37 9.21 10.02
CA MET A 172 -7.68 7.93 9.89
C MET A 172 -8.72 6.82 10.07
N VAL A 173 -8.84 5.94 9.08
CA VAL A 173 -9.83 4.85 9.07
C VAL A 173 -9.20 3.53 8.70
N ILE A 174 -9.75 2.44 9.26
CA ILE A 174 -9.42 1.08 8.84
C ILE A 174 -10.59 0.57 8.02
N ARG A 175 -10.30 0.15 6.78
CA ARG A 175 -11.28 -0.35 5.82
C ARG A 175 -10.73 -1.51 5.02
N HIS A 176 -11.63 -2.29 4.46
CA HIS A 176 -11.25 -3.27 3.44
C HIS A 176 -10.65 -2.57 2.22
N LYS A 177 -9.66 -3.18 1.57
CA LYS A 177 -8.98 -2.62 0.39
C LYS A 177 -9.91 -2.27 -0.77
N ASP A 178 -11.06 -2.94 -0.88
CA ASP A 178 -12.08 -2.76 -1.91
C ASP A 178 -13.32 -2.00 -1.37
N ASP A 179 -13.15 -1.22 -0.30
CA ASP A 179 -14.24 -0.46 0.32
C ASP A 179 -14.82 0.57 -0.66
N PRO A 180 -16.16 0.60 -0.85
CA PRO A 180 -16.80 1.51 -1.82
C PRO A 180 -16.57 2.99 -1.51
N GLU A 181 -16.57 3.40 -0.22
CA GLU A 181 -16.37 4.80 0.18
C GLU A 181 -14.94 5.25 -0.14
N ILE A 182 -13.97 4.36 0.07
CA ILE A 182 -12.57 4.62 -0.29
C ILE A 182 -12.42 4.71 -1.82
N ASN A 183 -13.08 3.84 -2.58
CA ASN A 183 -13.05 3.88 -4.04
C ASN A 183 -13.67 5.16 -4.60
N GLU A 184 -14.75 5.65 -3.98
CA GLU A 184 -15.35 6.94 -4.32
C GLU A 184 -14.38 8.09 -4.02
N LEU A 185 -13.75 8.08 -2.84
CA LEU A 185 -12.73 9.07 -2.48
C LEU A 185 -11.54 9.07 -3.44
N ILE A 186 -11.06 7.91 -3.88
CA ILE A 186 -9.97 7.81 -4.87
C ILE A 186 -10.40 8.41 -6.21
N SER A 187 -11.65 8.26 -6.59
CA SER A 187 -12.18 8.67 -7.91
C SER A 187 -12.62 10.14 -7.96
N GLN A 188 -12.73 10.83 -6.82
CA GLN A 188 -13.19 12.22 -6.77
C GLN A 188 -12.24 13.17 -7.50
N LYS A 189 -12.76 14.30 -8.01
CA LYS A 189 -12.02 15.31 -8.77
C LYS A 189 -12.25 16.75 -8.27
N ASP A 190 -12.84 16.90 -7.09
CA ASP A 190 -13.31 18.21 -6.62
C ASP A 190 -12.30 18.90 -5.72
N LYS A 191 -11.47 18.13 -4.99
CA LYS A 191 -10.55 18.66 -3.98
C LYS A 191 -9.17 17.99 -4.11
N PRO A 192 -8.08 18.72 -3.80
CA PRO A 192 -6.74 18.15 -3.71
C PRO A 192 -6.59 17.37 -2.40
N ILE A 193 -6.75 16.04 -2.48
CA ILE A 193 -6.64 15.10 -1.37
C ILE A 193 -5.36 14.30 -1.51
N LEU A 194 -4.63 14.12 -0.41
CA LEU A 194 -3.59 13.11 -0.28
C LEU A 194 -4.13 11.95 0.56
N LEU A 195 -4.26 10.80 -0.04
CA LEU A 195 -4.70 9.57 0.61
C LEU A 195 -3.49 8.64 0.80
N LEU A 196 -3.02 8.51 2.05
CA LEU A 196 -1.98 7.56 2.39
C LEU A 196 -2.59 6.24 2.83
N TYR A 197 -1.96 5.11 2.49
CA TYR A 197 -2.41 3.82 2.97
C TYR A 197 -1.28 2.84 3.24
N THR A 198 -1.53 1.92 4.18
CA THR A 198 -0.67 0.78 4.47
C THR A 198 -1.49 -0.45 4.84
N CYS A 199 -0.87 -1.63 4.84
CA CYS A 199 -1.52 -2.85 5.33
C CYS A 199 -1.87 -2.75 6.81
N TYR A 200 -3.02 -3.30 7.21
CA TYR A 200 -3.45 -3.37 8.61
C TYR A 200 -3.86 -4.81 8.98
N PRO A 201 -3.56 -5.30 10.21
CA PRO A 201 -2.77 -4.65 11.26
C PRO A 201 -1.33 -4.37 10.83
N VAL A 202 -0.73 -3.28 11.36
CA VAL A 202 0.62 -2.83 10.95
C VAL A 202 1.74 -3.79 11.38
N ASP A 203 1.47 -4.66 12.34
CA ASP A 203 2.37 -5.73 12.84
C ASP A 203 2.10 -7.08 12.20
N SER A 204 1.15 -7.17 11.26
CA SER A 204 0.85 -8.43 10.59
C SER A 204 1.92 -8.80 9.58
N LEU A 205 2.24 -10.09 9.55
CA LEU A 205 3.10 -10.68 8.56
C LEU A 205 2.27 -11.09 7.33
N GLY A 206 2.62 -10.55 6.16
CA GLY A 206 1.97 -10.88 4.90
C GLY A 206 0.89 -9.89 4.47
N MET A 207 0.24 -10.19 3.34
CA MET A 207 -0.81 -9.35 2.78
C MET A 207 -2.12 -9.57 3.55
N THR A 208 -2.70 -8.48 4.04
CA THR A 208 -4.02 -8.44 4.67
C THR A 208 -5.05 -7.85 3.72
N ASP A 209 -6.33 -8.07 3.97
CA ASP A 209 -7.41 -7.43 3.19
C ASP A 209 -7.78 -6.05 3.75
N GLU A 210 -7.41 -5.76 4.99
CA GLU A 210 -7.63 -4.46 5.61
C GLU A 210 -6.46 -3.51 5.37
N ARG A 211 -6.79 -2.24 5.27
CA ARG A 211 -5.85 -1.12 5.11
C ARG A 211 -6.14 -0.05 6.15
N LEU A 212 -5.09 0.53 6.65
CA LEU A 212 -5.13 1.80 7.34
C LEU A 212 -5.06 2.89 6.28
N PHE A 213 -6.06 3.75 6.21
CA PHE A 213 -6.11 4.92 5.34
C PHE A 213 -5.99 6.19 6.16
N VAL A 214 -5.22 7.14 5.67
CA VAL A 214 -5.08 8.49 6.25
C VAL A 214 -5.49 9.49 5.20
N ILE A 215 -6.58 10.21 5.46
CA ILE A 215 -7.20 11.17 4.55
C ILE A 215 -6.69 12.56 4.92
N CYS A 216 -6.03 13.23 3.99
CA CYS A 216 -5.41 14.53 4.22
C CYS A 216 -5.85 15.55 3.18
N GLU A 217 -6.23 16.77 3.62
CA GLU A 217 -6.59 17.88 2.74
C GLU A 217 -5.42 18.87 2.62
N LEU A 218 -5.23 19.41 1.44
CA LEU A 218 -4.20 20.42 1.17
C LEU A 218 -4.47 21.69 1.98
N VAL A 219 -3.45 22.15 2.73
CA VAL A 219 -3.51 23.41 3.50
C VAL A 219 -2.47 24.43 3.03
N GLU A 220 -1.39 23.97 2.38
CA GLU A 220 -0.33 24.85 1.87
C GLU A 220 0.37 24.21 0.67
N GLY A 221 0.66 25.01 -0.34
CA GLY A 221 1.29 24.61 -1.59
C GLY A 221 0.53 25.13 -2.80
N PRO A 222 1.17 25.21 -3.97
CA PRO A 222 0.50 25.67 -5.19
C PRO A 222 -0.39 24.57 -5.78
N LEU A 223 -1.54 24.95 -6.35
CA LEU A 223 -2.33 24.05 -7.17
C LEU A 223 -1.73 23.93 -8.58
N ILE A 224 -1.71 22.73 -9.13
CA ILE A 224 -1.31 22.52 -10.51
C ILE A 224 -2.50 22.80 -11.43
N ASN A 225 -2.34 23.75 -12.34
CA ASN A 225 -3.35 24.10 -13.32
C ASN A 225 -3.09 23.33 -14.63
N PRO A 226 -3.96 22.37 -15.02
CA PRO A 226 -3.77 21.54 -16.21
C PRO A 226 -3.96 22.30 -17.52
N ASN A 227 -4.52 23.53 -17.47
CA ASN A 227 -4.81 24.35 -18.65
C ASN A 227 -3.75 25.41 -18.96
N LYS A 228 -2.65 25.44 -18.19
CA LYS A 228 -1.53 26.37 -18.36
C LYS A 228 -0.24 25.68 -18.76
#